data_bfabdf2c33b6129a1215a0d4d986c7c2
#
_entry.id   bfabdf2c33b6129a1215a0d4d986c7c2
#
_cell.length_a   1.000
_cell.length_b   1.000
_cell.length_c   1.000
_cell.angle_alpha   90.00
_cell.angle_beta   90.00
_cell.angle_gamma   90.00
#
_symmetry.space_group_name_H-M   'P 1'
#
loop_
_entity.id
_entity.type
_entity.pdbx_description
1 polymer ?
#
loop_
_entity_poly.entity_id
_entity_poly.type
_entity_poly.pdbx_seq_one_letter_code
_entity_poly.pdbx_strand_id
1 'polypeptide(L)'
;MTLQIPSCHHLLISLAFFLAATTCLPASAGDHPVNEGPSTRVKFGDLDLNTDAGRRQLLDRLNKAASRVCEDYANLNWSLGYREVYGSCFQNTLAAAVDKIHNEQVSALFAATSHLNAR
;
A
#
# COMPACT_ATOMS: atom_id res chain seq x y z
N MET A 1 -16.63 18.20 -16.77
CA MET A 1 -16.81 17.89 -15.35
C MET A 1 -16.05 18.95 -14.57
N THR A 2 -16.76 19.85 -13.94
CA THR A 2 -16.25 21.08 -13.33
C THR A 2 -16.00 20.83 -11.86
N LEU A 3 -14.76 20.99 -11.43
CA LEU A 3 -14.35 20.91 -10.03
C LEU A 3 -14.83 22.19 -9.33
N GLN A 4 -15.72 22.07 -8.37
CA GLN A 4 -16.24 23.19 -7.61
C GLN A 4 -15.53 23.26 -6.27
N ILE A 5 -14.65 24.26 -6.14
CA ILE A 5 -13.97 24.60 -4.90
C ILE A 5 -14.87 25.56 -4.12
N PRO A 6 -15.28 25.30 -2.88
CA PRO A 6 -16.00 26.28 -2.08
C PRO A 6 -15.05 27.37 -1.61
N SER A 7 -15.23 28.56 -2.16
CA SER A 7 -14.55 29.79 -1.78
C SER A 7 -15.22 30.35 -0.51
N CYS A 8 -14.48 30.41 0.60
CA CYS A 8 -14.89 31.19 1.77
C CYS A 8 -14.75 32.68 1.44
N HIS A 9 -15.83 33.32 0.99
CA HIS A 9 -15.88 34.77 0.88
C HIS A 9 -16.37 35.40 2.17
N HIS A 10 -15.52 36.28 2.68
CA HIS A 10 -15.78 37.27 3.72
C HIS A 10 -17.02 38.11 3.42
N LEU A 11 -17.87 38.24 4.39
CA LEU A 11 -18.78 39.37 4.52
C LEU A 11 -18.69 39.87 5.97
N LEU A 12 -18.04 41.04 6.08
CA LEU A 12 -18.03 41.86 7.28
C LEU A 12 -19.42 42.45 7.52
N ILE A 13 -20.03 42.17 8.64
CA ILE A 13 -20.98 43.10 9.33
C ILE A 13 -21.08 42.68 10.80
N SER A 14 -20.49 43.52 11.65
CA SER A 14 -20.94 44.08 12.91
C SER A 14 -21.50 43.23 14.06
N LEU A 15 -20.81 43.33 15.18
CA LEU A 15 -21.22 43.32 16.59
C LEU A 15 -22.21 42.25 17.07
N ALA A 16 -21.69 41.32 17.89
CA ALA A 16 -22.00 41.17 19.31
C ALA A 16 -21.43 39.84 19.83
N PHE A 17 -20.54 39.92 20.76
CA PHE A 17 -20.24 39.00 21.86
C PHE A 17 -20.98 37.64 21.83
N PHE A 18 -20.27 36.58 21.51
CA PHE A 18 -20.38 35.27 22.19
C PHE A 18 -19.09 34.49 21.92
N LEU A 19 -18.32 34.25 22.98
CA LEU A 19 -17.23 33.26 22.97
C LEU A 19 -17.85 31.88 22.76
N ALA A 20 -17.73 31.37 21.57
CA ALA A 20 -17.83 29.95 21.32
C ALA A 20 -16.55 29.56 20.60
N ALA A 21 -15.63 28.96 21.33
CA ALA A 21 -14.45 28.32 20.78
C ALA A 21 -14.92 27.10 19.99
N THR A 22 -15.17 27.31 18.70
CA THR A 22 -15.32 26.22 17.73
C THR A 22 -13.93 25.66 17.45
N THR A 23 -13.54 24.66 18.24
CA THR A 23 -12.43 23.78 17.92
C THR A 23 -12.81 23.03 16.65
N CYS A 24 -12.31 23.46 15.49
CA CYS A 24 -12.28 22.65 14.29
C CYS A 24 -11.37 21.44 14.59
N LEU A 25 -11.96 20.33 14.99
CA LEU A 25 -11.32 19.04 14.95
C LEU A 25 -11.04 18.72 13.47
N PRO A 26 -9.79 18.46 13.05
CA PRO A 26 -9.56 17.88 11.74
C PRO A 26 -10.28 16.55 11.73
N ALA A 27 -11.32 16.43 10.91
CA ALA A 27 -11.87 15.14 10.56
C ALA A 27 -10.75 14.39 9.84
N SER A 28 -10.05 13.52 10.56
CA SER A 28 -9.27 12.47 9.96
C SER A 28 -10.27 11.61 9.19
N ALA A 29 -10.41 11.88 7.90
CA ALA A 29 -11.01 10.95 6.97
C ALA A 29 -10.12 9.71 7.01
N GLY A 30 -10.47 8.76 7.88
CA GLY A 30 -9.94 7.44 7.83
C GLY A 30 -10.40 6.85 6.50
N ASP A 31 -9.52 6.83 5.51
CA ASP A 31 -9.64 5.92 4.40
C ASP A 31 -9.68 4.50 4.97
N HIS A 32 -10.90 4.03 5.24
CA HIS A 32 -11.14 2.61 5.44
C HIS A 32 -11.24 1.99 4.05
N PRO A 33 -10.19 1.30 3.56
CA PRO A 33 -10.33 0.54 2.34
C PRO A 33 -11.34 -0.58 2.57
N VAL A 34 -12.48 -0.44 1.93
CA VAL A 34 -13.51 -1.45 1.78
C VAL A 34 -12.89 -2.64 1.05
N ASN A 35 -12.56 -3.68 1.75
CA ASN A 35 -12.02 -4.98 1.27
C ASN A 35 -10.59 -5.28 1.75
N GLU A 36 -10.34 -5.17 3.05
CA GLU A 36 -9.05 -5.56 3.59
C GLU A 36 -8.98 -7.09 3.79
N GLY A 37 -8.48 -7.74 2.75
CA GLY A 37 -7.87 -9.06 2.91
C GLY A 37 -6.62 -8.97 3.81
N PRO A 38 -6.01 -10.11 4.17
CA PRO A 38 -4.78 -10.12 4.96
C PRO A 38 -3.72 -9.21 4.35
N SER A 39 -3.15 -8.31 5.15
CA SER A 39 -2.15 -7.35 4.70
C SER A 39 -1.02 -7.22 5.73
N THR A 40 0.18 -6.84 5.28
CA THR A 40 1.32 -6.61 6.16
C THR A 40 2.16 -5.43 5.68
N ARG A 41 2.77 -4.75 6.65
CA ARG A 41 3.64 -3.60 6.35
C ARG A 41 5.10 -4.03 6.29
N VAL A 42 5.77 -3.70 5.19
CA VAL A 42 7.21 -3.91 5.00
C VAL A 42 7.96 -2.59 5.21
N LYS A 43 8.89 -2.57 6.18
CA LYS A 43 9.80 -1.44 6.40
C LYS A 43 11.04 -1.62 5.55
N PHE A 44 11.51 -0.56 4.90
CA PHE A 44 12.73 -0.58 4.06
C PHE A 44 13.53 0.73 4.08
N GLY A 45 13.17 1.69 4.95
CA GLY A 45 13.91 2.94 5.08
C GLY A 45 15.35 2.79 5.63
N ASP A 46 15.70 1.61 6.10
CA ASP A 46 17.04 1.22 6.55
C ASP A 46 17.91 0.66 5.41
N LEU A 47 17.38 0.52 4.19
CA LEU A 47 18.05 -0.06 3.05
C LEU A 47 18.52 1.01 2.07
N ASP A 48 19.75 0.90 1.60
CA ASP A 48 20.25 1.71 0.48
C ASP A 48 19.88 1.05 -0.85
N LEU A 49 18.81 1.54 -1.47
CA LEU A 49 18.29 1.02 -2.75
C LEU A 49 19.16 1.38 -3.95
N ASN A 50 20.19 2.22 -3.79
CA ASN A 50 21.18 2.48 -4.83
C ASN A 50 22.17 1.31 -4.96
N THR A 51 22.26 0.43 -3.97
CA THR A 51 23.12 -0.75 -3.95
C THR A 51 22.35 -2.01 -4.35
N ASP A 52 23.04 -2.95 -5.01
CA ASP A 52 22.45 -4.28 -5.31
C ASP A 52 22.09 -5.04 -4.05
N ALA A 53 22.89 -4.92 -3.00
CA ALA A 53 22.63 -5.57 -1.72
C ALA A 53 21.31 -5.09 -1.10
N GLY A 54 21.09 -3.77 -1.06
CA GLY A 54 19.87 -3.16 -0.53
C GLY A 54 18.63 -3.57 -1.32
N ARG A 55 18.71 -3.57 -2.66
CA ARG A 55 17.61 -4.02 -3.52
C ARG A 55 17.26 -5.50 -3.32
N ARG A 56 18.26 -6.38 -3.25
CA ARG A 56 18.03 -7.81 -2.99
C ARG A 56 17.41 -8.04 -1.61
N GLN A 57 17.90 -7.32 -0.60
CA GLN A 57 17.35 -7.41 0.76
C GLN A 57 15.90 -6.92 0.80
N LEU A 58 15.56 -5.88 0.05
CA LEU A 58 14.17 -5.43 -0.08
C LEU A 58 13.29 -6.50 -0.71
N LEU A 59 13.71 -7.08 -1.85
CA LEU A 59 12.96 -8.17 -2.49
C LEU A 59 12.77 -9.37 -1.57
N ASP A 60 13.78 -9.74 -0.76
CA ASP A 60 13.64 -10.82 0.23
C ASP A 60 12.58 -10.48 1.29
N ARG A 61 12.57 -9.23 1.79
CA ARG A 61 11.51 -8.78 2.72
C ARG A 61 10.12 -8.82 2.10
N LEU A 62 9.99 -8.39 0.84
CA LEU A 62 8.71 -8.43 0.11
C LEU A 62 8.25 -9.85 -0.14
N ASN A 63 9.15 -10.76 -0.53
CA ASN A 63 8.83 -12.18 -0.71
C ASN A 63 8.29 -12.80 0.58
N LYS A 64 8.99 -12.58 1.71
CA LYS A 64 8.55 -13.09 3.02
C LYS A 64 7.20 -12.51 3.46
N ALA A 65 6.96 -11.24 3.17
CA ALA A 65 5.70 -10.59 3.48
C ALA A 65 4.55 -11.12 2.61
N ALA A 66 4.77 -11.26 1.31
CA ALA A 66 3.80 -11.81 0.37
C ALA A 66 3.44 -13.26 0.71
N SER A 67 4.45 -14.10 1.07
CA SER A 67 4.20 -15.47 1.52
C SER A 67 3.22 -15.53 2.68
N ARG A 68 3.48 -14.75 3.74
CA ARG A 68 2.61 -14.76 4.94
C ARG A 68 1.18 -14.34 4.62
N VAL A 69 1.01 -13.24 3.88
CA VAL A 69 -0.31 -12.74 3.47
C VAL A 69 -1.06 -13.78 2.66
N CYS A 70 -0.38 -14.46 1.74
CA CYS A 70 -1.01 -15.41 0.85
C CYS A 70 -1.23 -16.79 1.47
N GLU A 71 -0.43 -17.19 2.47
CA GLU A 71 -0.70 -18.36 3.30
C GLU A 71 -2.01 -18.19 4.07
N ASP A 72 -2.19 -17.03 4.74
CA ASP A 72 -3.41 -16.72 5.47
C ASP A 72 -4.63 -16.70 4.52
N TYR A 73 -4.48 -16.04 3.35
CA TYR A 73 -5.53 -15.96 2.35
C TYR A 73 -5.91 -17.33 1.77
N ALA A 74 -4.92 -18.18 1.44
CA ALA A 74 -5.16 -19.51 0.90
C ALA A 74 -5.80 -20.45 1.93
N ASN A 75 -5.43 -20.32 3.21
CA ASN A 75 -6.07 -21.07 4.30
C ASN A 75 -7.55 -20.71 4.48
N LEU A 76 -7.90 -19.43 4.33
CA LEU A 76 -9.29 -18.98 4.36
C LEU A 76 -10.11 -19.48 3.16
N ASN A 77 -9.46 -19.75 2.03
CA ASN A 77 -10.08 -20.14 0.76
C ASN A 77 -9.69 -21.56 0.31
N TRP A 78 -9.39 -22.46 1.25
CA TRP A 78 -8.88 -23.82 0.98
C TRP A 78 -9.77 -24.64 0.03
N SER A 79 -11.08 -24.39 0.00
CA SER A 79 -12.04 -25.07 -0.87
C SER A 79 -11.84 -24.79 -2.38
N LEU A 80 -11.13 -23.71 -2.72
CA LEU A 80 -10.81 -23.33 -4.11
C LEU A 80 -9.49 -23.96 -4.61
N GLY A 81 -8.81 -24.76 -3.79
CA GLY A 81 -7.51 -25.34 -4.11
C GLY A 81 -6.36 -24.47 -3.60
N TYR A 82 -5.74 -24.86 -2.49
CA TYR A 82 -4.69 -24.11 -1.81
C TYR A 82 -3.56 -23.64 -2.74
N ARG A 83 -3.04 -24.53 -3.58
CA ARG A 83 -1.89 -24.23 -4.46
C ARG A 83 -2.22 -23.16 -5.49
N GLU A 84 -3.39 -23.22 -6.08
CA GLU A 84 -3.90 -22.26 -7.07
C GLU A 84 -4.09 -20.87 -6.44
N VAL A 85 -4.78 -20.85 -5.32
CA VAL A 85 -5.07 -19.61 -4.58
C VAL A 85 -3.78 -18.98 -4.06
N TYR A 86 -2.89 -19.75 -3.45
CA TYR A 86 -1.60 -19.26 -2.97
C TYR A 86 -0.73 -18.72 -4.11
N GLY A 87 -0.58 -19.46 -5.19
CA GLY A 87 0.28 -19.09 -6.32
C GLY A 87 -0.15 -17.77 -6.98
N SER A 88 -1.44 -17.64 -7.29
CA SER A 88 -1.98 -16.42 -7.88
C SER A 88 -1.91 -15.22 -6.92
N CYS A 89 -2.25 -15.42 -5.64
CA CYS A 89 -2.12 -14.39 -4.60
C CYS A 89 -0.67 -13.91 -4.49
N PHE A 90 0.30 -14.82 -4.37
CA PHE A 90 1.70 -14.50 -4.18
C PHE A 90 2.26 -13.65 -5.33
N GLN A 91 2.04 -14.06 -6.58
CA GLN A 91 2.52 -13.33 -7.75
C GLN A 91 1.91 -11.93 -7.83
N ASN A 92 0.61 -11.82 -7.64
CA ASN A 92 -0.09 -10.53 -7.71
C ASN A 92 0.32 -9.60 -6.57
N THR A 93 0.42 -10.12 -5.35
CA THR A 93 0.80 -9.33 -4.16
C THR A 93 2.23 -8.82 -4.28
N LEU A 94 3.15 -9.68 -4.73
CA LEU A 94 4.55 -9.29 -4.88
C LEU A 94 4.74 -8.25 -5.99
N ALA A 95 4.10 -8.45 -7.15
CA ALA A 95 4.15 -7.48 -8.25
C ALA A 95 3.59 -6.12 -7.83
N ALA A 96 2.42 -6.10 -7.17
CA ALA A 96 1.82 -4.87 -6.66
C ALA A 96 2.68 -4.18 -5.58
N ALA A 97 3.38 -4.94 -4.74
CA ALA A 97 4.29 -4.39 -3.75
C ALA A 97 5.52 -3.75 -4.38
N VAL A 98 6.11 -4.37 -5.41
CA VAL A 98 7.24 -3.82 -6.16
C VAL A 98 6.84 -2.53 -6.89
N ASP A 99 5.67 -2.50 -7.51
CA ASP A 99 5.14 -1.32 -8.20
C ASP A 99 4.98 -0.11 -7.25
N LYS A 100 4.48 -0.32 -6.04
CA LYS A 100 4.32 0.72 -5.01
C LYS A 100 5.64 1.36 -4.54
N ILE A 101 6.78 0.72 -4.76
CA ILE A 101 8.09 1.26 -4.37
C ILE A 101 8.56 2.36 -5.33
N HIS A 102 8.06 2.38 -6.55
CA HIS A 102 8.42 3.36 -7.60
C HIS A 102 9.94 3.47 -7.81
N ASN A 103 10.65 2.34 -7.79
CA ASN A 103 12.09 2.28 -8.03
C ASN A 103 12.39 1.36 -9.22
N GLU A 104 12.84 1.95 -10.32
CA GLU A 104 13.09 1.25 -11.58
C GLU A 104 14.10 0.10 -11.44
N GLN A 105 15.15 0.29 -10.62
CA GLN A 105 16.18 -0.73 -10.41
C GLN A 105 15.64 -1.94 -9.62
N VAL A 106 14.72 -1.71 -8.67
CA VAL A 106 14.02 -2.79 -7.96
C VAL A 106 13.10 -3.53 -8.91
N SER A 107 12.37 -2.82 -9.75
CA SER A 107 11.46 -3.42 -10.75
C SER A 107 12.24 -4.25 -11.78
N ALA A 108 13.38 -3.76 -12.26
CA ALA A 108 14.26 -4.50 -13.19
C ALA A 108 14.82 -5.78 -12.54
N LEU A 109 15.27 -5.71 -11.28
CA LEU A 109 15.76 -6.86 -10.54
C LEU A 109 14.64 -7.90 -10.31
N PHE A 110 13.43 -7.44 -9.97
CA PHE A 110 12.27 -8.31 -9.83
C PHE A 110 11.92 -9.03 -11.13
N ALA A 111 11.88 -8.32 -12.26
CA ALA A 111 11.63 -8.91 -13.57
C ALA A 111 12.68 -9.98 -13.92
N ALA A 112 13.96 -9.70 -13.72
CA ALA A 112 15.04 -10.65 -13.97
C ALA A 112 14.91 -11.93 -13.14
N THR A 113 14.54 -11.82 -11.87
CA THR A 113 14.38 -12.98 -10.97
C THR A 113 13.11 -13.78 -11.27
N SER A 114 12.04 -13.14 -11.69
CA SER A 114 10.77 -13.79 -12.04
C SER A 114 10.91 -14.68 -13.27
N HIS A 115 11.69 -14.27 -14.27
CA HIS A 115 11.97 -15.08 -15.46
C HIS A 115 12.78 -16.35 -15.17
N LEU A 116 13.63 -16.32 -14.14
CA LEU A 116 14.41 -17.50 -13.75
C LEU A 116 13.57 -18.57 -13.04
N ASN A 117 12.54 -18.16 -12.32
CA ASN A 117 11.65 -19.07 -11.58
C ASN A 117 10.53 -19.68 -12.45
N ALA A 118 10.32 -19.18 -13.66
CA ALA A 118 9.30 -19.66 -14.59
C ALA A 118 9.79 -20.79 -15.52
N ARG A 119 11.03 -21.26 -15.38
CA ARG A 119 11.64 -22.39 -16.14
C ARG A 119 11.73 -23.62 -15.26
#